data_a33962846b3aa3c443f18437e988db41
#
_entry.id   a33962846b3aa3c443f18437e988db41
#
_cell.length_a   1.000
_cell.length_b   1.000
_cell.length_c   1.000
_cell.angle_alpha   90.00
_cell.angle_beta   90.00
_cell.angle_gamma   90.00
#
_symmetry.space_group_name_H-M   'P 1'
#
loop_
_entity.id
_entity.type
_entity.pdbx_description
1 polymer ?
#
loop_
_entity_poly.entity_id
_entity_poly.type
_entity_poly.pdbx_seq_one_letter_code
_entity_poly.pdbx_strand_id
1 'polypeptide(L)'
;LAEERAKGYGYVLAVGSGTLNDIAKYTTFRQGTECGVYATAASMDGFTSGVTPLICGGNKVTVNAHTVRHVLADFSVLCAAPRIMTGAGAGDIFAKYCCLADWRLSHLLKGEAWNEEAASLMRAALAQCVENVGSIAACGREGVEALFAALLVSGYAMVISGNSRPASGAEHHMSHFLEVYFLRRGEHIPLHGVKVGLGTLVSLHMYKRLKDVPQDFAGKEIAVKLAEALPEPAWAAGVLSSLGCPTRFSQLGVPEDVVRDMLFNCWKIRDRYTVMTLYRENDLMRSAADELISLFY
;
A
#
# COMPACT_ATOMS: atom_id res chain seq x y z
N LEU A 1 -24.84 4.63 12.17
CA LEU A 1 -24.70 5.86 12.98
C LEU A 1 -24.24 7.05 12.12
N ALA A 2 -23.18 6.92 11.29
CA ALA A 2 -22.72 8.02 10.42
C ALA A 2 -23.78 8.40 9.39
N GLU A 3 -24.39 7.42 8.71
CA GLU A 3 -25.49 7.65 7.75
C GLU A 3 -26.68 8.37 8.39
N GLU A 4 -27.07 7.98 9.60
CA GLU A 4 -28.16 8.65 10.33
C GLU A 4 -27.84 10.11 10.68
N ARG A 5 -26.59 10.37 11.12
CA ARG A 5 -26.16 11.72 11.49
C ARG A 5 -25.93 12.64 10.28
N ALA A 6 -25.65 12.09 9.12
CA ALA A 6 -25.45 12.84 7.89
C ALA A 6 -26.78 13.17 7.15
N LYS A 7 -27.91 12.60 7.57
CA LYS A 7 -29.22 12.89 6.96
C LYS A 7 -29.56 14.38 7.01
N GLY A 8 -29.97 14.91 5.88
CA GLY A 8 -30.40 16.30 5.74
C GLY A 8 -29.26 17.31 5.51
N TYR A 9 -28.01 16.85 5.48
CA TYR A 9 -26.87 17.68 5.12
C TYR A 9 -26.46 17.45 3.68
N GLY A 10 -26.21 18.52 2.92
CA GLY A 10 -25.74 18.44 1.53
C GLY A 10 -24.25 18.17 1.40
N TYR A 11 -23.49 18.29 2.49
CA TYR A 11 -22.04 18.13 2.53
C TYR A 11 -21.56 17.64 3.88
N VAL A 12 -20.57 16.73 3.87
CA VAL A 12 -19.91 16.21 5.07
C VAL A 12 -18.41 16.49 5.01
N LEU A 13 -17.84 17.13 6.01
CA LEU A 13 -16.40 17.29 6.17
C LEU A 13 -15.89 16.28 7.20
N ALA A 14 -15.07 15.34 6.76
CA ALA A 14 -14.33 14.46 7.65
C ALA A 14 -13.08 15.18 8.19
N VAL A 15 -12.93 15.26 9.51
CA VAL A 15 -11.71 15.77 10.14
C VAL A 15 -10.96 14.58 10.73
N GLY A 16 -9.86 14.16 10.09
CA GLY A 16 -9.10 12.99 10.52
C GLY A 16 -8.24 12.39 9.41
N SER A 17 -7.89 11.12 9.57
CA SER A 17 -7.13 10.35 8.59
C SER A 17 -8.02 9.30 7.89
N GLY A 18 -7.43 8.21 7.42
CA GLY A 18 -8.06 7.24 6.53
C GLY A 18 -9.43 6.74 6.96
N THR A 19 -9.61 6.31 8.21
CA THR A 19 -10.86 5.75 8.68
C THR A 19 -12.03 6.73 8.58
N LEU A 20 -11.83 8.00 8.99
CA LEU A 20 -12.88 9.01 8.91
C LEU A 20 -13.16 9.43 7.46
N ASN A 21 -12.10 9.52 6.64
CA ASN A 21 -12.24 9.74 5.20
C ASN A 21 -13.12 8.64 4.56
N ASP A 22 -12.84 7.38 4.84
CA ASP A 22 -13.54 6.25 4.23
C ASP A 22 -15.01 6.17 4.70
N ILE A 23 -15.26 6.44 5.97
CA ILE A 23 -16.62 6.52 6.50
C ILE A 23 -17.40 7.67 5.83
N ALA A 24 -16.81 8.86 5.68
CA ALA A 24 -17.46 9.99 5.03
C ALA A 24 -17.74 9.71 3.55
N LYS A 25 -16.76 9.19 2.79
CA LYS A 25 -16.93 8.80 1.39
C LYS A 25 -18.08 7.81 1.21
N TYR A 26 -18.11 6.73 2.01
CA TYR A 26 -19.17 5.74 1.94
C TYR A 26 -20.52 6.31 2.29
N THR A 27 -20.61 7.05 3.39
CA THR A 27 -21.86 7.65 3.88
C THR A 27 -22.47 8.59 2.84
N THR A 28 -21.66 9.52 2.30
CA THR A 28 -22.15 10.51 1.33
C THR A 28 -22.45 9.89 -0.03
N PHE A 29 -21.67 8.88 -0.46
CA PHE A 29 -21.98 8.10 -1.66
C PHE A 29 -23.35 7.42 -1.55
N ARG A 30 -23.65 6.81 -0.40
CA ARG A 30 -24.97 6.18 -0.14
C ARG A 30 -26.12 7.17 -0.12
N GLN A 31 -25.87 8.41 0.23
CA GLN A 31 -26.89 9.47 0.34
C GLN A 31 -26.97 10.35 -0.91
N GLY A 32 -26.09 10.19 -1.89
CA GLY A 32 -26.02 11.04 -3.07
C GLY A 32 -25.61 12.49 -2.74
N THR A 33 -24.81 12.69 -1.66
CA THR A 33 -24.29 14.00 -1.24
C THR A 33 -22.78 14.05 -1.41
N GLU A 34 -22.16 15.21 -1.18
CA GLU A 34 -20.72 15.41 -1.33
C GLU A 34 -19.97 15.35 0.01
N CYS A 35 -18.68 15.01 -0.04
CA CYS A 35 -17.80 15.11 1.13
C CYS A 35 -16.45 15.74 0.78
N GLY A 36 -15.80 16.23 1.84
CA GLY A 36 -14.40 16.61 1.86
C GLY A 36 -13.70 15.98 3.05
N VAL A 37 -12.39 16.10 3.07
CA VAL A 37 -11.56 15.70 4.19
C VAL A 37 -10.62 16.83 4.58
N TYR A 38 -10.54 17.09 5.88
CA TYR A 38 -9.44 17.81 6.51
C TYR A 38 -8.49 16.76 7.07
N ALA A 39 -7.39 16.52 6.35
CA ALA A 39 -6.44 15.46 6.68
C ALA A 39 -5.61 15.84 7.91
N THR A 40 -5.50 14.93 8.89
CA THR A 40 -4.72 15.15 10.11
C THR A 40 -3.43 14.33 10.15
N ALA A 41 -3.17 13.47 9.17
CA ALA A 41 -1.92 12.72 9.02
C ALA A 41 -1.73 12.28 7.57
N ALA A 42 -0.50 12.28 7.08
CA ALA A 42 -0.09 11.72 5.80
C ALA A 42 0.16 10.21 5.93
N SER A 43 -0.89 9.40 6.09
CA SER A 43 -0.77 8.01 6.55
C SER A 43 -1.22 6.93 5.56
N MET A 44 -1.86 7.28 4.44
CA MET A 44 -2.36 6.34 3.43
C MET A 44 -2.76 7.07 2.14
N ASP A 45 -2.94 6.35 1.05
CA ASP A 45 -3.21 6.90 -0.29
C ASP A 45 -4.71 6.95 -0.69
N GLY A 46 -5.61 6.57 0.21
CA GLY A 46 -7.05 6.48 -0.09
C GLY A 46 -7.82 7.80 -0.12
N PHE A 47 -7.20 8.96 0.17
CA PHE A 47 -7.90 10.26 0.25
C PHE A 47 -8.67 10.58 -1.02
N THR A 48 -8.04 10.49 -2.17
CA THR A 48 -8.58 10.84 -3.48
C THR A 48 -9.06 9.65 -4.30
N SER A 49 -9.01 8.43 -3.75
CA SER A 49 -9.46 7.22 -4.45
C SER A 49 -10.99 7.15 -4.59
N GLY A 50 -11.47 6.47 -5.64
CA GLY A 50 -12.90 6.20 -5.88
C GLY A 50 -13.44 4.97 -5.13
N VAL A 51 -12.67 4.40 -4.19
CA VAL A 51 -13.05 3.21 -3.43
C VAL A 51 -12.86 3.42 -1.93
N THR A 52 -13.54 2.61 -1.14
CA THR A 52 -13.47 2.65 0.32
C THR A 52 -13.37 1.23 0.86
N PRO A 53 -12.29 0.87 1.57
CA PRO A 53 -12.22 -0.38 2.31
C PRO A 53 -12.99 -0.28 3.63
N LEU A 54 -13.91 -1.22 3.84
CA LEU A 54 -14.75 -1.29 5.03
C LEU A 54 -14.68 -2.68 5.66
N ILE A 55 -14.97 -2.76 6.95
CA ILE A 55 -15.19 -4.03 7.65
C ILE A 55 -16.72 -4.21 7.79
N CYS A 56 -17.25 -5.22 7.13
CA CYS A 56 -18.67 -5.56 7.15
C CYS A 56 -18.84 -7.02 7.59
N GLY A 57 -19.56 -7.24 8.69
CA GLY A 57 -19.80 -8.60 9.19
C GLY A 57 -18.52 -9.37 9.50
N GLY A 58 -17.48 -8.72 10.01
CA GLY A 58 -16.17 -9.35 10.31
C GLY A 58 -15.29 -9.65 9.08
N ASN A 59 -15.70 -9.19 7.88
CA ASN A 59 -14.92 -9.33 6.66
C ASN A 59 -14.52 -7.98 6.10
N LYS A 60 -13.32 -7.88 5.53
CA LYS A 60 -12.90 -6.71 4.78
C LYS A 60 -13.49 -6.75 3.38
N VAL A 61 -14.20 -5.70 3.01
CA VAL A 61 -14.76 -5.48 1.67
C VAL A 61 -14.28 -4.14 1.13
N THR A 62 -13.97 -4.08 -0.15
CA THR A 62 -13.71 -2.82 -0.84
C THR A 62 -14.95 -2.47 -1.62
N VAL A 63 -15.56 -1.35 -1.30
CA VAL A 63 -16.78 -0.86 -1.97
C VAL A 63 -16.47 0.34 -2.84
N ASN A 64 -17.19 0.49 -3.93
CA ASN A 64 -17.13 1.70 -4.74
C ASN A 64 -17.75 2.86 -3.97
N ALA A 65 -17.12 4.01 -4.05
CA ALA A 65 -17.56 5.28 -3.51
C ALA A 65 -17.21 6.39 -4.51
N HIS A 66 -17.59 7.61 -4.21
CA HIS A 66 -17.09 8.75 -4.97
C HIS A 66 -15.75 9.26 -4.38
N THR A 67 -15.00 10.02 -5.16
CA THR A 67 -13.85 10.78 -4.64
C THR A 67 -14.34 11.93 -3.76
N VAL A 68 -13.51 12.36 -2.83
CA VAL A 68 -13.81 13.59 -2.06
C VAL A 68 -13.79 14.82 -2.97
N ARG A 69 -14.67 15.79 -2.66
CA ARG A 69 -14.72 17.06 -3.39
C ARG A 69 -13.55 18.00 -3.06
N HIS A 70 -13.13 17.97 -1.80
CA HIS A 70 -12.03 18.81 -1.31
C HIS A 70 -11.15 17.98 -0.37
N VAL A 71 -9.83 18.18 -0.51
CA VAL A 71 -8.84 17.76 0.48
C VAL A 71 -8.20 19.00 1.05
N LEU A 72 -8.35 19.21 2.34
CA LEU A 72 -7.75 20.30 3.10
C LEU A 72 -6.65 19.71 3.99
N ALA A 73 -5.54 20.41 4.11
CA ALA A 73 -4.45 20.04 4.98
C ALA A 73 -3.78 21.27 5.56
N ASP A 74 -3.52 21.24 6.85
CA ASP A 74 -2.59 22.15 7.52
C ASP A 74 -1.31 21.36 7.79
N PHE A 75 -0.21 21.79 7.20
CA PHE A 75 1.06 21.10 7.34
C PHE A 75 1.63 21.16 8.76
N SER A 76 1.24 22.14 9.57
CA SER A 76 1.57 22.15 11.00
C SER A 76 0.92 20.97 11.73
N VAL A 77 -0.32 20.62 11.37
CA VAL A 77 -1.04 19.46 11.90
C VAL A 77 -0.45 18.15 11.37
N LEU A 78 -0.17 18.08 10.06
CA LEU A 78 0.41 16.87 9.46
C LEU A 78 1.80 16.55 10.03
N CYS A 79 2.65 17.56 10.24
CA CYS A 79 3.98 17.39 10.84
C CYS A 79 3.92 17.03 12.33
N ALA A 80 2.88 17.45 13.05
CA ALA A 80 2.66 17.13 14.46
C ALA A 80 2.02 15.74 14.67
N ALA A 81 1.59 15.06 13.60
CA ALA A 81 1.02 13.72 13.69
C ALA A 81 2.04 12.72 14.27
N PRO A 82 1.58 11.66 14.96
CA PRO A 82 2.48 10.61 15.43
C PRO A 82 3.38 10.08 14.31
N ARG A 83 4.69 10.01 14.58
CA ARG A 83 5.73 9.62 13.61
C ARG A 83 5.39 8.33 12.85
N ILE A 84 4.79 7.35 13.53
CA ILE A 84 4.36 6.09 12.93
C ILE A 84 3.29 6.29 11.83
N MET A 85 2.52 7.37 11.85
CA MET A 85 1.53 7.66 10.81
C MET A 85 2.22 8.21 9.55
N THR A 86 3.24 9.06 9.70
CA THR A 86 4.13 9.45 8.58
C THR A 86 4.84 8.22 8.01
N GLY A 87 5.31 7.32 8.90
CA GLY A 87 5.90 6.05 8.53
C GLY A 87 4.94 5.14 7.76
N ALA A 88 3.67 5.10 8.15
CA ALA A 88 2.65 4.37 7.41
C ALA A 88 2.44 4.96 5.99
N GLY A 89 2.37 6.28 5.86
CA GLY A 89 2.32 6.93 4.54
C GLY A 89 3.54 6.63 3.68
N ALA A 90 4.74 6.69 4.28
CA ALA A 90 5.98 6.34 3.58
C ALA A 90 5.98 4.87 3.13
N GLY A 91 5.56 3.94 3.98
CA GLY A 91 5.42 2.52 3.63
C GLY A 91 4.45 2.30 2.48
N ASP A 92 3.34 3.04 2.47
CA ASP A 92 2.35 2.99 1.39
C ASP A 92 2.91 3.56 0.08
N ILE A 93 3.64 4.69 0.10
CA ILE A 93 4.23 5.28 -1.11
C ILE A 93 5.40 4.48 -1.65
N PHE A 94 6.34 4.03 -0.81
CA PHE A 94 7.47 3.23 -1.30
C PHE A 94 7.06 1.85 -1.83
N ALA A 95 5.90 1.35 -1.45
CA ALA A 95 5.28 0.17 -2.06
C ALA A 95 5.06 0.33 -3.57
N LYS A 96 4.91 1.55 -4.06
CA LYS A 96 4.62 1.82 -5.48
C LYS A 96 5.75 1.36 -6.42
N TYR A 97 6.96 1.20 -5.90
CA TYR A 97 8.01 0.49 -6.65
C TYR A 97 7.56 -0.94 -7.03
N CYS A 98 7.12 -1.71 -6.05
CA CYS A 98 6.64 -3.09 -6.28
C CYS A 98 5.31 -3.13 -7.03
N CYS A 99 4.37 -2.22 -6.70
CA CYS A 99 3.08 -2.13 -7.40
C CYS A 99 3.25 -1.94 -8.91
N LEU A 100 4.09 -0.99 -9.31
CA LEU A 100 4.35 -0.71 -10.73
C LEU A 100 5.11 -1.85 -11.40
N ALA A 101 6.06 -2.50 -10.71
CA ALA A 101 6.76 -3.66 -11.24
C ALA A 101 5.80 -4.84 -11.45
N ASP A 102 4.93 -5.14 -10.48
CA ASP A 102 3.91 -6.18 -10.58
C ASP A 102 2.89 -5.90 -11.70
N TRP A 103 2.44 -4.65 -11.81
CA TRP A 103 1.52 -4.27 -12.86
C TRP A 103 2.17 -4.39 -14.24
N ARG A 104 3.43 -3.93 -14.39
CA ARG A 104 4.19 -4.07 -15.63
C ARG A 104 4.47 -5.54 -15.96
N LEU A 105 4.80 -6.35 -14.96
CA LEU A 105 5.00 -7.79 -15.11
C LEU A 105 3.72 -8.46 -15.64
N SER A 106 2.59 -8.16 -15.03
CA SER A 106 1.28 -8.68 -15.47
C SER A 106 0.92 -8.22 -16.89
N HIS A 107 1.17 -6.96 -17.21
CA HIS A 107 0.97 -6.45 -18.57
C HIS A 107 1.78 -7.24 -19.60
N LEU A 108 3.06 -7.46 -19.34
CA LEU A 108 3.97 -8.11 -20.28
C LEU A 108 3.74 -9.63 -20.39
N LEU A 109 3.32 -10.30 -19.32
CA LEU A 109 3.14 -11.74 -19.30
C LEU A 109 1.70 -12.21 -19.55
N LYS A 110 0.72 -11.41 -19.15
CA LYS A 110 -0.70 -11.80 -19.17
C LYS A 110 -1.56 -10.87 -20.03
N GLY A 111 -0.98 -9.81 -20.62
CA GLY A 111 -1.73 -8.85 -21.44
C GLY A 111 -2.68 -7.95 -20.64
N GLU A 112 -2.48 -7.82 -19.32
CA GLU A 112 -3.29 -6.92 -18.51
C GLU A 112 -3.18 -5.47 -19.01
N ALA A 113 -4.28 -4.72 -18.97
CA ALA A 113 -4.30 -3.34 -19.40
C ALA A 113 -3.29 -2.49 -18.59
N TRP A 114 -2.52 -1.66 -19.30
CA TRP A 114 -1.54 -0.75 -18.73
C TRP A 114 -1.94 0.70 -19.04
N ASN A 115 -1.92 1.56 -18.04
CA ASN A 115 -2.14 2.98 -18.19
C ASN A 115 -0.84 3.74 -17.92
N GLU A 116 -0.21 4.25 -18.99
CA GLU A 116 1.09 4.92 -18.89
C GLU A 116 1.00 6.26 -18.15
N GLU A 117 -0.12 6.98 -18.25
CA GLU A 117 -0.33 8.24 -17.53
C GLU A 117 -0.33 8.01 -16.02
N ALA A 118 -1.13 7.04 -15.54
CA ALA A 118 -1.17 6.67 -14.13
C ALA A 118 0.20 6.19 -13.62
N ALA A 119 0.91 5.37 -14.41
CA ALA A 119 2.24 4.89 -14.05
C ALA A 119 3.28 6.03 -13.99
N SER A 120 3.22 6.98 -14.92
CA SER A 120 4.12 8.15 -14.95
C SER A 120 3.90 9.08 -13.76
N LEU A 121 2.64 9.34 -13.40
CA LEU A 121 2.30 10.10 -12.19
C LEU A 121 2.87 9.43 -10.95
N MET A 122 2.75 8.12 -10.83
CA MET A 122 3.31 7.38 -9.69
C MET A 122 4.83 7.43 -9.63
N ARG A 123 5.52 7.27 -10.78
CA ARG A 123 6.99 7.41 -10.84
C ARG A 123 7.46 8.80 -10.42
N ALA A 124 6.77 9.85 -10.88
CA ALA A 124 7.08 11.24 -10.49
C ALA A 124 6.86 11.47 -8.99
N ALA A 125 5.76 10.98 -8.44
CA ALA A 125 5.47 11.07 -7.01
C ALA A 125 6.51 10.32 -6.14
N LEU A 126 6.92 9.11 -6.57
CA LEU A 126 8.00 8.36 -5.93
C LEU A 126 9.33 9.14 -5.96
N ALA A 127 9.70 9.70 -7.11
CA ALA A 127 10.95 10.47 -7.25
C ALA A 127 10.98 11.64 -6.27
N GLN A 128 9.90 12.39 -6.14
CA GLN A 128 9.79 13.49 -5.18
C GLN A 128 9.93 13.02 -3.72
N CYS A 129 9.35 11.87 -3.36
CA CYS A 129 9.51 11.30 -2.02
C CYS A 129 10.96 10.84 -1.77
N VAL A 130 11.65 10.28 -2.77
CA VAL A 130 13.05 9.86 -2.66
C VAL A 130 13.98 11.07 -2.50
N GLU A 131 13.77 12.13 -3.27
CA GLU A 131 14.53 13.40 -3.14
C GLU A 131 14.37 14.00 -1.75
N ASN A 132 13.21 13.84 -1.12
CA ASN A 132 12.88 14.37 0.20
C ASN A 132 12.99 13.32 1.33
N VAL A 133 13.57 12.15 1.09
CA VAL A 133 13.54 11.02 2.04
C VAL A 133 14.12 11.37 3.41
N GLY A 134 15.19 12.17 3.47
CA GLY A 134 15.76 12.65 4.73
C GLY A 134 14.81 13.53 5.53
N SER A 135 14.07 14.42 4.85
CA SER A 135 13.05 15.27 5.46
C SER A 135 11.81 14.45 5.87
N ILE A 136 11.41 13.46 5.09
CA ILE A 136 10.35 12.51 5.47
C ILE A 136 10.76 11.76 6.75
N ALA A 137 11.97 11.21 6.78
CA ALA A 137 12.52 10.52 7.93
C ALA A 137 12.61 11.39 9.20
N ALA A 138 12.79 12.67 9.05
CA ALA A 138 12.78 13.66 10.14
C ALA A 138 11.37 14.15 10.52
N CYS A 139 10.32 13.77 9.78
CA CYS A 139 8.98 14.37 9.81
C CYS A 139 9.01 15.88 9.59
N GLY A 140 9.97 16.36 8.79
CA GLY A 140 10.13 17.75 8.43
C GLY A 140 9.07 18.19 7.42
N ARG A 141 8.81 19.52 7.38
CA ARG A 141 7.73 20.09 6.58
C ARG A 141 7.82 19.71 5.09
N GLU A 142 8.96 19.91 4.46
CA GLU A 142 9.16 19.61 3.03
C GLU A 142 8.91 18.13 2.71
N GLY A 143 9.40 17.23 3.60
CA GLY A 143 9.18 15.80 3.47
C GLY A 143 7.72 15.39 3.62
N VAL A 144 7.02 15.97 4.61
CA VAL A 144 5.60 15.69 4.84
C VAL A 144 4.75 16.27 3.70
N GLU A 145 5.10 17.42 3.15
CA GLU A 145 4.45 18.02 1.95
C GLU A 145 4.61 17.10 0.73
N ALA A 146 5.85 16.65 0.44
CA ALA A 146 6.13 15.73 -0.66
C ALA A 146 5.38 14.38 -0.49
N LEU A 147 5.42 13.83 0.72
CA LEU A 147 4.72 12.58 1.03
C LEU A 147 3.20 12.71 0.87
N PHE A 148 2.61 13.77 1.43
CA PHE A 148 1.17 13.99 1.34
C PHE A 148 0.72 14.20 -0.10
N ALA A 149 1.46 15.00 -0.88
CA ALA A 149 1.19 15.19 -2.32
C ALA A 149 1.25 13.84 -3.07
N ALA A 150 2.26 13.01 -2.79
CA ALA A 150 2.38 11.69 -3.40
C ALA A 150 1.22 10.75 -3.05
N LEU A 151 0.73 10.79 -1.81
CA LEU A 151 -0.45 10.02 -1.37
C LEU A 151 -1.72 10.45 -2.13
N LEU A 152 -1.90 11.76 -2.37
CA LEU A 152 -3.01 12.27 -3.17
C LEU A 152 -2.90 11.84 -4.64
N VAL A 153 -1.70 11.94 -5.22
CA VAL A 153 -1.42 11.49 -6.59
C VAL A 153 -1.69 9.99 -6.73
N SER A 154 -1.35 9.18 -5.74
CA SER A 154 -1.63 7.74 -5.75
C SER A 154 -3.14 7.45 -5.85
N GLY A 155 -3.95 8.10 -5.02
CA GLY A 155 -5.41 7.96 -5.10
C GLY A 155 -5.97 8.41 -6.45
N TYR A 156 -5.44 9.48 -7.02
CA TYR A 156 -5.84 9.98 -8.34
C TYR A 156 -5.41 9.03 -9.47
N ALA A 157 -4.21 8.45 -9.40
CA ALA A 157 -3.75 7.46 -10.37
C ALA A 157 -4.67 6.22 -10.42
N MET A 158 -5.21 5.80 -9.26
CA MET A 158 -6.23 4.74 -9.22
C MET A 158 -7.52 5.13 -9.96
N VAL A 159 -7.94 6.38 -9.86
CA VAL A 159 -9.12 6.89 -10.57
C VAL A 159 -8.89 6.88 -12.08
N ILE A 160 -7.75 7.42 -12.55
CA ILE A 160 -7.40 7.47 -13.98
C ILE A 160 -7.29 6.06 -14.57
N SER A 161 -6.69 5.12 -13.85
CA SER A 161 -6.54 3.75 -14.32
C SER A 161 -7.83 2.93 -14.25
N GLY A 162 -8.86 3.41 -13.55
CA GLY A 162 -10.10 2.70 -13.29
C GLY A 162 -9.96 1.49 -12.36
N ASN A 163 -8.80 1.32 -11.74
CA ASN A 163 -8.50 0.22 -10.82
C ASN A 163 -7.35 0.60 -9.88
N SER A 164 -7.06 -0.25 -8.88
CA SER A 164 -6.00 0.04 -7.91
C SER A 164 -4.64 -0.56 -8.29
N ARG A 165 -4.38 -0.91 -9.54
CA ARG A 165 -3.08 -1.45 -9.98
C ARG A 165 -1.91 -0.49 -9.78
N PRO A 166 -2.05 0.83 -10.03
CA PRO A 166 -0.95 1.77 -9.78
C PRO A 166 -0.48 1.80 -8.33
N ALA A 167 -1.34 1.34 -7.41
CA ALA A 167 -1.15 1.50 -5.98
C ALA A 167 -1.14 0.19 -5.19
N SER A 168 -1.31 -0.99 -5.83
CA SER A 168 -1.48 -2.26 -5.09
C SER A 168 -0.94 -3.46 -5.86
N GLY A 169 0.09 -4.09 -5.34
CA GLY A 169 0.76 -5.31 -5.83
C GLY A 169 0.82 -6.41 -4.76
N ALA A 170 1.88 -7.20 -4.78
CA ALA A 170 2.13 -8.32 -3.86
C ALA A 170 2.19 -7.88 -2.39
N GLU A 171 2.80 -6.73 -2.11
CA GLU A 171 2.90 -6.14 -0.77
C GLU A 171 1.52 -5.86 -0.15
N HIS A 172 0.56 -5.46 -0.94
CA HIS A 172 -0.82 -5.28 -0.49
C HIS A 172 -1.54 -6.60 -0.27
N HIS A 173 -1.24 -7.65 -1.04
CA HIS A 173 -1.76 -8.99 -0.77
C HIS A 173 -1.32 -9.48 0.62
N MET A 174 -0.04 -9.30 0.95
CA MET A 174 0.50 -9.63 2.28
C MET A 174 -0.15 -8.78 3.38
N SER A 175 -0.26 -7.46 3.17
CA SER A 175 -0.93 -6.56 4.11
C SER A 175 -2.39 -6.96 4.38
N HIS A 176 -3.16 -7.29 3.35
CA HIS A 176 -4.54 -7.70 3.49
C HIS A 176 -4.69 -9.09 4.14
N PHE A 177 -3.76 -10.02 3.88
CA PHE A 177 -3.71 -11.30 4.58
C PHE A 177 -3.55 -11.09 6.10
N LEU A 178 -2.59 -10.27 6.51
CA LEU A 178 -2.39 -9.92 7.91
C LEU A 178 -3.59 -9.19 8.52
N GLU A 179 -4.24 -8.32 7.77
CA GLU A 179 -5.43 -7.61 8.22
C GLU A 179 -6.58 -8.57 8.55
N VAL A 180 -6.81 -9.57 7.68
CA VAL A 180 -7.79 -10.64 7.93
C VAL A 180 -7.37 -11.49 9.15
N TYR A 181 -6.09 -11.78 9.31
CA TYR A 181 -5.55 -12.50 10.46
C TYR A 181 -5.89 -11.78 11.79
N PHE A 182 -5.52 -10.50 11.92
CA PHE A 182 -5.79 -9.70 13.12
C PHE A 182 -7.30 -9.52 13.37
N LEU A 183 -8.07 -9.28 12.29
CA LEU A 183 -9.51 -9.09 12.37
C LEU A 183 -10.22 -10.33 12.95
N ARG A 184 -9.86 -11.54 12.48
CA ARG A 184 -10.46 -12.79 12.96
C ARG A 184 -10.14 -13.10 14.42
N ARG A 185 -9.05 -12.54 14.94
CA ARG A 185 -8.64 -12.68 16.34
C ARG A 185 -9.21 -11.60 17.24
N GLY A 186 -9.88 -10.58 16.69
CA GLY A 186 -10.33 -9.42 17.44
C GLY A 186 -9.19 -8.58 18.01
N GLU A 187 -8.00 -8.68 17.43
CA GLU A 187 -6.80 -7.96 17.83
C GLU A 187 -6.70 -6.60 17.15
N HIS A 188 -5.89 -5.69 17.73
CA HIS A 188 -5.61 -4.42 17.09
C HIS A 188 -4.92 -4.62 15.74
N ILE A 189 -5.51 -4.03 14.69
CA ILE A 189 -4.96 -4.11 13.34
C ILE A 189 -3.91 -3.02 13.18
N PRO A 190 -2.62 -3.34 12.89
CA PRO A 190 -1.60 -2.34 12.62
C PRO A 190 -1.98 -1.44 11.44
N LEU A 191 -1.46 -0.20 11.41
CA LEU A 191 -1.73 0.76 10.34
C LEU A 191 -1.48 0.13 8.96
N HIS A 192 -2.31 0.50 7.98
CA HIS A 192 -2.27 -0.07 6.63
C HIS A 192 -0.87 -0.01 6.03
N GLY A 193 -0.30 1.18 5.92
CA GLY A 193 1.02 1.37 5.32
C GLY A 193 2.19 0.75 6.09
N VAL A 194 2.03 0.48 7.39
CA VAL A 194 3.01 -0.28 8.17
C VAL A 194 3.08 -1.74 7.68
N LYS A 195 1.93 -2.37 7.49
CA LYS A 195 1.85 -3.74 6.93
C LYS A 195 2.29 -3.78 5.47
N VAL A 196 1.90 -2.77 4.70
CA VAL A 196 2.31 -2.61 3.29
C VAL A 196 3.82 -2.43 3.19
N GLY A 197 4.42 -1.60 4.06
CA GLY A 197 5.87 -1.41 4.12
C GLY A 197 6.64 -2.72 4.33
N LEU A 198 6.22 -3.56 5.28
CA LEU A 198 6.79 -4.90 5.47
C LEU A 198 6.64 -5.77 4.22
N GLY A 199 5.45 -5.80 3.63
CA GLY A 199 5.23 -6.52 2.38
C GLY A 199 6.10 -6.01 1.23
N THR A 200 6.41 -4.71 1.22
CA THR A 200 7.33 -4.10 0.26
C THR A 200 8.75 -4.65 0.40
N LEU A 201 9.25 -4.77 1.64
CA LEU A 201 10.58 -5.34 1.88
C LEU A 201 10.68 -6.78 1.35
N VAL A 202 9.65 -7.58 1.62
CA VAL A 202 9.57 -8.96 1.09
C VAL A 202 9.51 -8.97 -0.44
N SER A 203 8.66 -8.15 -1.04
CA SER A 203 8.49 -8.08 -2.50
C SER A 203 9.77 -7.63 -3.21
N LEU A 204 10.46 -6.61 -2.67
CA LEU A 204 11.76 -6.16 -3.18
C LEU A 204 12.79 -7.30 -3.14
N HIS A 205 12.87 -8.01 -2.01
CA HIS A 205 13.79 -9.15 -1.89
C HIS A 205 13.47 -10.26 -2.88
N MET A 206 12.18 -10.59 -3.04
CA MET A 206 11.75 -11.57 -4.03
C MET A 206 12.20 -11.19 -5.46
N TYR A 207 11.98 -9.93 -5.87
CA TYR A 207 12.44 -9.45 -7.17
C TYR A 207 13.97 -9.53 -7.32
N LYS A 208 14.73 -9.03 -6.32
CA LYS A 208 16.21 -9.03 -6.36
C LYS A 208 16.80 -10.43 -6.40
N ARG A 209 16.15 -11.39 -5.71
CA ARG A 209 16.58 -12.81 -5.70
C ARG A 209 16.46 -13.51 -7.05
N LEU A 210 15.54 -13.05 -7.94
CA LEU A 210 15.28 -13.76 -9.21
C LEU A 210 16.52 -13.93 -10.10
N LYS A 211 17.47 -13.01 -10.06
CA LYS A 211 18.73 -13.12 -10.82
C LYS A 211 19.56 -14.34 -10.42
N ASP A 212 19.48 -14.74 -9.15
CA ASP A 212 20.28 -15.83 -8.56
C ASP A 212 19.55 -17.20 -8.60
N VAL A 213 18.31 -17.24 -9.09
CA VAL A 213 17.55 -18.47 -9.29
C VAL A 213 18.15 -19.23 -10.47
N PRO A 214 18.69 -20.45 -10.27
CA PRO A 214 19.41 -21.18 -11.33
C PRO A 214 18.49 -21.70 -12.45
N GLN A 215 17.24 -22.08 -12.10
CA GLN A 215 16.29 -22.59 -13.08
C GLN A 215 15.79 -21.50 -14.02
N ASP A 216 15.58 -21.86 -15.28
CA ASP A 216 14.90 -20.99 -16.24
C ASP A 216 13.37 -21.22 -16.19
N PHE A 217 12.61 -20.16 -16.41
CA PHE A 217 11.15 -20.19 -16.42
C PHE A 217 10.56 -19.02 -17.21
N ALA A 218 9.31 -19.19 -17.66
CA ALA A 218 8.60 -18.17 -18.42
C ALA A 218 8.49 -16.85 -17.62
N GLY A 219 9.00 -15.76 -18.19
CA GLY A 219 8.96 -14.43 -17.59
C GLY A 219 10.15 -14.08 -16.67
N LYS A 220 11.10 -14.99 -16.46
CA LYS A 220 12.30 -14.71 -15.64
C LYS A 220 13.07 -13.48 -16.11
N GLU A 221 13.43 -13.42 -17.38
CA GLU A 221 14.18 -12.30 -17.97
C GLU A 221 13.44 -10.97 -17.76
N ILE A 222 12.12 -10.96 -17.99
CA ILE A 222 11.29 -9.78 -17.77
C ILE A 222 11.31 -9.36 -16.30
N ALA A 223 11.12 -10.30 -15.39
CA ALA A 223 11.08 -10.00 -13.96
C ALA A 223 12.45 -9.53 -13.43
N VAL A 224 13.55 -10.15 -13.88
CA VAL A 224 14.92 -9.72 -13.55
C VAL A 224 15.19 -8.30 -14.06
N LYS A 225 14.78 -7.98 -15.30
CA LYS A 225 14.92 -6.62 -15.85
C LYS A 225 14.10 -5.59 -15.09
N LEU A 226 12.89 -5.93 -14.65
CA LEU A 226 12.09 -5.05 -13.79
C LEU A 226 12.75 -4.84 -12.43
N ALA A 227 13.40 -5.87 -11.88
CA ALA A 227 14.12 -5.80 -10.60
C ALA A 227 15.31 -4.83 -10.61
N GLU A 228 15.94 -4.58 -11.76
CA GLU A 228 17.06 -3.63 -11.90
C GLU A 228 16.66 -2.20 -11.49
N ALA A 229 15.43 -1.78 -11.80
CA ALA A 229 14.91 -0.46 -11.48
C ALA A 229 14.40 -0.32 -10.04
N LEU A 230 14.34 -1.42 -9.28
CA LEU A 230 13.84 -1.41 -7.90
C LEU A 230 14.98 -1.07 -6.92
N PRO A 231 14.68 -0.36 -5.82
CA PRO A 231 15.67 -0.09 -4.78
C PRO A 231 16.10 -1.39 -4.07
N GLU A 232 17.25 -1.33 -3.39
CA GLU A 232 17.67 -2.41 -2.52
C GLU A 232 16.77 -2.51 -1.28
N PRO A 233 16.39 -3.73 -0.83
CA PRO A 233 15.54 -3.92 0.35
C PRO A 233 16.09 -3.24 1.60
N ALA A 234 17.41 -3.21 1.78
CA ALA A 234 18.09 -2.57 2.91
C ALA A 234 17.87 -1.05 2.94
N TRP A 235 17.82 -0.38 1.79
CA TRP A 235 17.51 1.05 1.70
C TRP A 235 16.09 1.32 2.22
N ALA A 236 15.09 0.58 1.72
CA ALA A 236 13.71 0.73 2.13
C ALA A 236 13.53 0.42 3.63
N ALA A 237 14.18 -0.63 4.14
CA ALA A 237 14.18 -0.97 5.55
C ALA A 237 14.77 0.16 6.42
N GLY A 238 15.88 0.79 5.97
CA GLY A 238 16.49 1.93 6.66
C GLY A 238 15.54 3.12 6.78
N VAL A 239 14.83 3.47 5.70
CA VAL A 239 13.83 4.55 5.73
C VAL A 239 12.68 4.23 6.67
N LEU A 240 12.08 3.05 6.57
CA LEU A 240 10.96 2.63 7.42
C LEU A 240 11.36 2.58 8.90
N SER A 241 12.54 2.02 9.20
CA SER A 241 13.09 1.96 10.56
C SER A 241 13.31 3.37 11.14
N SER A 242 13.83 4.32 10.35
CA SER A 242 14.03 5.71 10.80
C SER A 242 12.72 6.40 11.18
N LEU A 243 11.59 5.95 10.65
CA LEU A 243 10.24 6.42 10.97
C LEU A 243 9.57 5.64 12.11
N GLY A 244 10.27 4.70 12.72
CA GLY A 244 9.75 3.84 13.78
C GLY A 244 8.81 2.74 13.29
N CYS A 245 8.82 2.45 11.98
CA CYS A 245 8.08 1.33 11.43
C CYS A 245 8.83 0.02 11.64
N PRO A 246 8.11 -1.08 11.92
CA PRO A 246 8.70 -2.40 11.98
C PRO A 246 9.25 -2.82 10.61
N THR A 247 10.36 -3.55 10.66
CA THR A 247 11.01 -4.17 9.50
C THR A 247 11.00 -5.69 9.56
N ARG A 248 10.40 -6.24 10.62
CA ARG A 248 10.18 -7.68 10.84
C ARG A 248 8.75 -7.95 11.30
N PHE A 249 8.19 -9.07 10.88
CA PHE A 249 6.82 -9.46 11.24
C PHE A 249 6.67 -9.77 12.74
N SER A 250 7.72 -10.30 13.40
CA SER A 250 7.73 -10.51 14.84
C SER A 250 7.51 -9.23 15.65
N GLN A 251 7.94 -8.07 15.14
CA GLN A 251 7.69 -6.77 15.77
C GLN A 251 6.20 -6.35 15.73
N LEU A 252 5.39 -6.98 14.87
CA LEU A 252 3.93 -6.83 14.85
C LEU A 252 3.22 -7.91 15.70
N GLY A 253 3.96 -8.80 16.35
CA GLY A 253 3.37 -9.94 17.08
C GLY A 253 2.80 -11.02 16.15
N VAL A 254 3.17 -11.05 14.89
CA VAL A 254 2.73 -12.09 13.94
C VAL A 254 3.58 -13.35 14.16
N PRO A 255 3.01 -14.53 14.42
CA PRO A 255 3.76 -15.78 14.57
C PRO A 255 4.44 -16.21 13.25
N GLU A 256 5.53 -16.97 13.35
CA GLU A 256 6.31 -17.43 12.18
C GLU A 256 5.47 -18.30 11.23
N ASP A 257 4.67 -19.20 11.77
CA ASP A 257 3.79 -20.07 10.98
C ASP A 257 2.75 -19.28 10.19
N VAL A 258 2.28 -18.15 10.74
CA VAL A 258 1.37 -17.22 10.04
C VAL A 258 2.10 -16.47 8.93
N VAL A 259 3.37 -16.06 9.14
CA VAL A 259 4.20 -15.47 8.08
C VAL A 259 4.43 -16.50 6.97
N ARG A 260 4.71 -17.73 7.31
CA ARG A 260 4.86 -18.83 6.35
C ARG A 260 3.57 -19.04 5.56
N ASP A 261 2.42 -19.12 6.23
CA ASP A 261 1.11 -19.27 5.58
C ASP A 261 0.83 -18.07 4.64
N MET A 262 1.14 -16.85 5.07
CA MET A 262 1.03 -15.64 4.25
C MET A 262 1.84 -15.76 2.96
N LEU A 263 3.10 -16.18 3.02
CA LEU A 263 3.97 -16.32 1.83
C LEU A 263 3.38 -17.31 0.82
N PHE A 264 2.75 -18.39 1.27
CA PHE A 264 2.16 -19.38 0.37
C PHE A 264 0.73 -19.07 -0.09
N ASN A 265 -0.02 -18.22 0.62
CA ASN A 265 -1.47 -18.09 0.42
C ASN A 265 -1.99 -16.67 0.18
N CYS A 266 -1.20 -15.60 0.40
CA CYS A 266 -1.68 -14.23 0.25
C CYS A 266 -2.11 -13.87 -1.19
N TRP A 267 -1.63 -14.58 -2.20
CA TRP A 267 -2.07 -14.43 -3.59
C TRP A 267 -3.57 -14.67 -3.78
N LYS A 268 -4.21 -15.44 -2.89
CA LYS A 268 -5.66 -15.73 -2.91
C LYS A 268 -6.52 -14.51 -2.53
N ILE A 269 -5.91 -13.48 -1.97
CA ILE A 269 -6.64 -12.28 -1.49
C ILE A 269 -7.26 -11.50 -2.65
N ARG A 270 -6.58 -11.47 -3.80
CA ARG A 270 -7.07 -10.83 -5.02
C ARG A 270 -6.59 -11.59 -6.24
N ASP A 271 -7.43 -11.68 -7.26
CA ASP A 271 -7.06 -12.23 -8.55
C ASP A 271 -6.22 -11.21 -9.34
N ARG A 272 -4.91 -11.18 -9.04
CA ARG A 272 -3.92 -10.32 -9.68
C ARG A 272 -2.60 -11.04 -9.86
N TYR A 273 -2.05 -10.92 -11.05
CA TYR A 273 -0.70 -11.42 -11.30
C TYR A 273 0.33 -10.50 -10.67
N THR A 274 1.21 -11.06 -9.85
CA THR A 274 2.26 -10.36 -9.09
C THR A 274 3.51 -11.25 -9.01
N VAL A 275 4.58 -10.74 -8.43
CA VAL A 275 5.77 -11.56 -8.14
C VAL A 275 5.43 -12.80 -7.30
N MET A 276 4.46 -12.73 -6.39
CA MET A 276 3.98 -13.90 -5.63
C MET A 276 3.38 -14.97 -6.55
N THR A 277 2.62 -14.54 -7.56
CA THR A 277 2.04 -15.46 -8.55
C THR A 277 3.14 -16.09 -9.41
N LEU A 278 4.12 -15.28 -9.83
CA LEU A 278 5.30 -15.78 -10.56
C LEU A 278 6.05 -16.86 -9.75
N TYR A 279 6.29 -16.61 -8.46
CA TYR A 279 6.94 -17.59 -7.57
C TYR A 279 6.13 -18.87 -7.42
N ARG A 280 4.81 -18.75 -7.28
CA ARG A 280 3.91 -19.92 -7.19
C ARG A 280 3.89 -20.73 -8.48
N GLU A 281 3.72 -20.08 -9.63
CA GLU A 281 3.62 -20.77 -10.94
C GLU A 281 4.90 -21.53 -11.30
N ASN A 282 6.04 -21.12 -10.75
CA ASN A 282 7.35 -21.70 -11.03
C ASN A 282 7.92 -22.50 -9.84
N ASP A 283 7.13 -22.78 -8.82
CA ASP A 283 7.49 -23.55 -7.59
C ASP A 283 8.70 -22.97 -6.84
N LEU A 284 8.92 -21.64 -6.95
CA LEU A 284 10.06 -20.95 -6.33
C LEU A 284 9.85 -20.65 -4.85
N MET A 285 8.61 -20.61 -4.38
CA MET A 285 8.32 -20.22 -3.00
C MET A 285 8.91 -21.20 -1.99
N ARG A 286 8.95 -22.49 -2.29
CA ARG A 286 9.54 -23.52 -1.40
C ARG A 286 11.00 -23.24 -1.09
N SER A 287 11.78 -22.84 -2.10
CA SER A 287 13.20 -22.54 -1.93
C SER A 287 13.47 -21.16 -1.34
N ALA A 288 12.49 -20.26 -1.35
CA ALA A 288 12.61 -18.89 -0.86
C ALA A 288 12.06 -18.68 0.56
N ALA A 289 11.11 -19.51 0.99
CA ALA A 289 10.35 -19.25 2.22
C ALA A 289 11.23 -19.18 3.47
N ASP A 290 12.17 -20.11 3.63
CA ASP A 290 13.04 -20.13 4.82
C ASP A 290 13.99 -18.93 4.84
N GLU A 291 14.52 -18.52 3.69
CA GLU A 291 15.32 -17.30 3.53
C GLU A 291 14.49 -16.06 3.88
N LEU A 292 13.30 -15.91 3.30
CA LEU A 292 12.40 -14.79 3.57
C LEU A 292 11.99 -14.71 5.05
N ILE A 293 11.72 -15.85 5.68
CA ILE A 293 11.41 -15.90 7.11
C ILE A 293 12.63 -15.47 7.92
N SER A 294 13.83 -16.01 7.64
CA SER A 294 15.06 -15.61 8.34
C SER A 294 15.34 -14.11 8.26
N LEU A 295 15.01 -13.47 7.14
CA LEU A 295 15.26 -12.05 6.93
C LEU A 295 14.20 -11.14 7.58
N PHE A 296 12.93 -11.56 7.55
CA PHE A 296 11.81 -10.69 7.88
C PHE A 296 10.99 -11.13 9.11
N TYR A 297 11.30 -12.26 9.74
CA TYR A 297 10.77 -12.67 11.04
C TYR A 297 11.77 -12.38 12.16
#